data_412fa04a21631764ee16eea627d68b9d
#
_entry.id   412fa04a21631764ee16eea627d68b9d
#
_cell.length_a   1.000
_cell.length_b   1.000
_cell.length_c   1.000
_cell.angle_alpha   90.00
_cell.angle_beta   90.00
_cell.angle_gamma   90.00
#
_symmetry.space_group_name_H-M   'P 1'
#
loop_
_entity.id
_entity.type
_entity.pdbx_description
1 polymer ?
#
loop_
_entity_poly.entity_id
_entity_poly.type
_entity_poly.pdbx_seq_one_letter_code
_entity_poly.pdbx_strand_id
1 'polypeptide(L)'
;MIVVTSGLSFLDIDAYAGCIAYAELLNLQGKEAISYSSANLNESVTKTIRSWGAPLQTEYVPKPNDTFVLIDVSGPEYLDKIVDINRVLEVIDHHIGYESFWKERIGARSNIDFIGAACTQVYECCQKAGLFGQMSQTSARLLVSGILDNTLNFKADVTTIRDHDAYEQLLKIANLPEDWTAQYFQECEKAIFADIEKAIINDTKMINFQHLNSNGVAFGQLVIWNANLAINRYRDIIEKTLSSKSKDWFANIVSINDGQSHFLASNDKVIQWAEQILNVTFNEHLASANKLWLRKEIIKTDVSFRR
;
A
#
# COMPACT_ATOMS: atom_id res chain seq x y z
N MET A 1 23.53 -6.53 -15.79
CA MET A 1 22.73 -5.50 -15.07
C MET A 1 21.72 -6.20 -14.19
N ILE A 2 21.51 -5.72 -12.97
CA ILE A 2 20.38 -6.14 -12.12
C ILE A 2 19.29 -5.07 -12.23
N VAL A 3 18.08 -5.47 -12.59
CA VAL A 3 16.92 -4.58 -12.67
C VAL A 3 16.04 -4.81 -11.44
N VAL A 4 15.95 -3.82 -10.58
CA VAL A 4 15.08 -3.82 -9.40
C VAL A 4 13.74 -3.21 -9.82
N THR A 5 12.67 -3.98 -9.72
CA THR A 5 11.36 -3.61 -10.23
C THR A 5 10.21 -4.14 -9.35
N SER A 6 8.99 -3.78 -9.67
CA SER A 6 7.78 -4.15 -8.95
C SER A 6 6.66 -4.57 -9.89
N GLY A 7 5.41 -4.43 -9.42
CA GLY A 7 4.20 -4.75 -10.17
C GLY A 7 3.87 -3.77 -11.28
N LEU A 8 2.93 -4.17 -12.16
CA LEU A 8 2.56 -3.43 -13.36
C LEU A 8 1.38 -2.46 -13.16
N SER A 9 0.49 -2.73 -12.18
CA SER A 9 -0.79 -2.02 -12.08
C SER A 9 -0.62 -0.52 -11.76
N PHE A 10 0.14 -0.24 -10.72
CA PHE A 10 0.57 1.10 -10.28
C PHE A 10 1.77 0.94 -9.35
N LEU A 11 2.50 2.00 -9.18
CA LEU A 11 3.64 2.06 -8.26
C LEU A 11 3.29 2.98 -7.08
N ASP A 12 3.10 2.40 -5.92
CA ASP A 12 2.93 3.15 -4.67
C ASP A 12 4.27 3.50 -4.03
N ILE A 13 4.22 4.17 -2.90
CA ILE A 13 5.45 4.63 -2.24
C ILE A 13 6.29 3.48 -1.70
N ASP A 14 5.73 2.34 -1.28
CA ASP A 14 6.48 1.19 -0.77
C ASP A 14 7.30 0.54 -1.88
N ALA A 15 6.63 0.23 -3.00
CA ALA A 15 7.29 -0.30 -4.19
C ALA A 15 8.32 0.70 -4.77
N TYR A 16 7.94 1.99 -4.89
CA TYR A 16 8.80 3.06 -5.41
C TYR A 16 10.07 3.22 -4.57
N ALA A 17 9.91 3.37 -3.27
CA ALA A 17 11.02 3.53 -2.33
C ALA A 17 11.91 2.29 -2.25
N GLY A 18 11.28 1.12 -2.16
CA GLY A 18 11.98 -0.14 -2.07
C GLY A 18 12.82 -0.44 -3.31
N CYS A 19 12.29 -0.20 -4.53
CA CYS A 19 13.07 -0.37 -5.77
C CYS A 19 14.30 0.53 -5.81
N ILE A 20 14.16 1.81 -5.44
CA ILE A 20 15.26 2.78 -5.49
C ILE A 20 16.32 2.46 -4.42
N ALA A 21 15.90 2.26 -3.18
CA ALA A 21 16.82 1.99 -2.07
C ALA A 21 17.53 0.64 -2.23
N TYR A 22 16.85 -0.37 -2.78
CA TYR A 22 17.50 -1.67 -3.02
C TYR A 22 18.48 -1.64 -4.18
N ALA A 23 18.18 -0.89 -5.25
CA ALA A 23 19.15 -0.66 -6.34
C ALA A 23 20.40 0.10 -5.82
N GLU A 24 20.23 1.09 -4.94
CA GLU A 24 21.34 1.75 -4.25
C GLU A 24 22.17 0.76 -3.43
N LEU A 25 21.55 -0.11 -2.62
CA LEU A 25 22.22 -1.14 -1.85
C LEU A 25 23.08 -2.05 -2.74
N LEU A 26 22.53 -2.51 -3.86
CA LEU A 26 23.26 -3.37 -4.79
C LEU A 26 24.47 -2.65 -5.40
N ASN A 27 24.32 -1.37 -5.73
CA ASN A 27 25.44 -0.55 -6.24
C ASN A 27 26.52 -0.32 -5.17
N LEU A 28 26.15 -0.11 -3.92
CA LEU A 28 27.09 -0.03 -2.79
C LEU A 28 27.84 -1.36 -2.58
N GLN A 29 27.23 -2.50 -2.94
CA GLN A 29 27.90 -3.80 -2.95
C GLN A 29 28.81 -4.03 -4.18
N GLY A 30 28.95 -3.04 -5.06
CA GLY A 30 29.72 -3.16 -6.31
C GLY A 30 29.00 -3.94 -7.41
N LYS A 31 27.69 -4.15 -7.31
CA LYS A 31 26.85 -4.79 -8.34
C LYS A 31 26.20 -3.70 -9.18
N GLU A 32 26.23 -3.85 -10.50
CA GLU A 32 25.58 -2.91 -11.41
C GLU A 32 24.07 -3.12 -11.39
N ALA A 33 23.31 -2.15 -10.80
CA ALA A 33 21.87 -2.22 -10.61
C ALA A 33 21.17 -0.90 -10.96
N ILE A 34 19.94 -1.01 -11.46
CA ILE A 34 19.03 0.10 -11.73
C ILE A 34 17.68 -0.17 -11.06
N SER A 35 16.97 0.89 -10.66
CA SER A 35 15.56 0.84 -10.33
C SER A 35 14.73 1.18 -11.57
N TYR A 36 13.71 0.38 -11.84
CA TYR A 36 12.84 0.52 -13.00
C TYR A 36 11.38 0.22 -12.67
N SER A 37 10.46 0.97 -13.29
CA SER A 37 9.05 0.60 -13.38
C SER A 37 8.39 1.27 -14.58
N SER A 38 7.55 0.52 -15.32
CA SER A 38 6.66 1.05 -16.34
C SER A 38 5.30 1.50 -15.78
N ALA A 39 5.03 1.20 -14.52
CA ALA A 39 3.76 1.51 -13.88
C ALA A 39 3.63 3.01 -13.58
N ASN A 40 2.39 3.50 -13.62
CA ASN A 40 2.10 4.86 -13.21
C ASN A 40 2.24 5.01 -11.69
N LEU A 41 2.80 6.14 -11.25
CA LEU A 41 2.86 6.47 -9.83
C LEU A 41 1.45 6.78 -9.31
N ASN A 42 1.10 6.22 -8.15
CA ASN A 42 -0.15 6.55 -7.48
C ASN A 42 -0.02 7.80 -6.59
N GLU A 43 -1.07 8.12 -5.85
CA GLU A 43 -1.16 9.32 -5.03
C GLU A 43 -0.20 9.30 -3.82
N SER A 44 0.27 8.13 -3.38
CA SER A 44 1.23 8.00 -2.27
C SER A 44 2.65 8.47 -2.64
N VAL A 45 3.01 8.44 -3.94
CA VAL A 45 4.23 9.09 -4.43
C VAL A 45 3.93 10.57 -4.68
N THR A 46 3.90 11.34 -3.62
CA THR A 46 3.47 12.75 -3.62
C THR A 46 4.37 13.67 -4.44
N LYS A 47 3.92 14.91 -4.69
CA LYS A 47 4.74 15.92 -5.40
C LYS A 47 6.04 16.21 -4.66
N THR A 48 5.99 16.29 -3.33
CA THR A 48 7.17 16.48 -2.49
C THR A 48 8.16 15.34 -2.67
N ILE A 49 7.69 14.08 -2.59
CA ILE A 49 8.54 12.90 -2.81
C ILE A 49 9.18 12.92 -4.21
N ARG A 50 8.41 13.21 -5.25
CA ARG A 50 8.94 13.32 -6.63
C ARG A 50 9.99 14.41 -6.76
N SER A 51 9.87 15.51 -5.98
CA SER A 51 10.84 16.61 -6.01
C SER A 51 12.22 16.23 -5.45
N TRP A 52 12.33 15.11 -4.75
CA TRP A 52 13.64 14.62 -4.25
C TRP A 52 14.53 14.05 -5.37
N GLY A 53 14.00 13.88 -6.59
CA GLY A 53 14.78 13.50 -7.78
C GLY A 53 15.40 12.11 -7.69
N ALA A 54 14.71 11.17 -7.04
CA ALA A 54 15.19 9.82 -6.88
C ALA A 54 15.29 9.09 -8.23
N PRO A 55 16.32 8.25 -8.44
CA PRO A 55 16.64 7.66 -9.75
C PRO A 55 15.73 6.45 -10.05
N LEU A 56 14.55 6.67 -10.61
CA LEU A 56 13.71 5.63 -11.19
C LEU A 56 13.69 5.77 -12.72
N GLN A 57 14.05 4.70 -13.42
CA GLN A 57 13.89 4.63 -14.87
C GLN A 57 12.47 4.19 -15.23
N THR A 58 11.85 4.85 -16.19
CA THR A 58 10.51 4.52 -16.70
C THR A 58 10.53 3.85 -18.07
N GLU A 59 11.68 3.88 -18.72
CA GLU A 59 11.92 3.22 -20.01
C GLU A 59 13.18 2.36 -19.90
N TYR A 60 13.06 1.09 -20.23
CA TYR A 60 14.18 0.15 -20.24
C TYR A 60 13.90 -1.01 -21.19
N VAL A 61 14.89 -1.38 -21.96
CA VAL A 61 14.86 -2.56 -22.84
C VAL A 61 15.78 -3.62 -22.23
N PRO A 62 15.22 -4.74 -21.70
CA PRO A 62 16.02 -5.79 -21.08
C PRO A 62 17.02 -6.41 -22.04
N LYS A 63 18.24 -6.65 -21.57
CA LYS A 63 19.27 -7.38 -22.29
C LYS A 63 19.24 -8.88 -21.94
N PRO A 64 19.79 -9.77 -22.78
CA PRO A 64 19.75 -11.21 -22.53
C PRO A 64 20.37 -11.68 -21.22
N ASN A 65 21.31 -10.91 -20.66
CA ASN A 65 22.01 -11.25 -19.41
C ASN A 65 21.50 -10.47 -18.20
N ASP A 66 20.43 -9.68 -18.32
CA ASP A 66 19.85 -8.98 -17.19
C ASP A 66 19.12 -9.95 -16.27
N THR A 67 19.17 -9.65 -14.99
CA THR A 67 18.48 -10.37 -13.93
C THR A 67 17.59 -9.43 -13.15
N PHE A 68 16.61 -9.95 -12.44
CA PHE A 68 15.57 -9.14 -11.81
C PHE A 68 15.54 -9.35 -10.29
N VAL A 69 15.29 -8.27 -9.56
CA VAL A 69 14.87 -8.30 -8.15
C VAL A 69 13.48 -7.71 -8.07
N LEU A 70 12.58 -8.40 -7.40
CA LEU A 70 11.19 -7.99 -7.24
C LEU A 70 11.01 -7.37 -5.84
N ILE A 71 10.42 -6.18 -5.80
CA ILE A 71 10.12 -5.46 -4.57
C ILE A 71 8.61 -5.24 -4.50
N ASP A 72 8.01 -5.57 -3.35
CA ASP A 72 6.60 -5.34 -3.04
C ASP A 72 5.65 -6.02 -4.05
N VAL A 73 6.08 -7.10 -4.64
CA VAL A 73 5.30 -7.95 -5.54
C VAL A 73 5.86 -9.37 -5.58
N SER A 74 4.98 -10.35 -5.43
CA SER A 74 5.34 -11.77 -5.55
C SER A 74 4.42 -12.56 -6.49
N GLY A 75 3.23 -12.05 -6.81
CA GLY A 75 2.31 -12.71 -7.75
C GLY A 75 2.83 -12.64 -9.19
N PRO A 76 3.09 -13.79 -9.86
CA PRO A 76 3.64 -13.80 -11.22
C PRO A 76 2.78 -13.07 -12.25
N GLU A 77 1.48 -13.04 -12.06
CA GLU A 77 0.49 -12.37 -12.93
C GLU A 77 0.52 -10.84 -12.81
N TYR A 78 1.14 -10.30 -11.77
CA TYR A 78 1.23 -8.86 -11.51
C TYR A 78 2.57 -8.25 -11.88
N LEU A 79 3.56 -9.07 -12.30
CA LEU A 79 4.90 -8.60 -12.61
C LEU A 79 4.92 -7.64 -13.81
N ASP A 80 5.89 -6.71 -13.80
CA ASP A 80 6.18 -5.90 -14.97
C ASP A 80 6.53 -6.78 -16.18
N LYS A 81 6.08 -6.39 -17.37
CA LYS A 81 6.22 -7.16 -18.61
C LYS A 81 7.66 -7.44 -19.04
N ILE A 82 8.62 -6.65 -18.53
CA ILE A 82 10.04 -6.87 -18.82
C ILE A 82 10.64 -8.03 -18.04
N VAL A 83 9.94 -8.51 -16.99
CA VAL A 83 10.47 -9.53 -16.09
C VAL A 83 10.42 -10.90 -16.74
N ASP A 84 11.58 -11.50 -16.93
CA ASP A 84 11.69 -12.94 -17.17
C ASP A 84 11.75 -13.67 -15.83
N ILE A 85 10.69 -14.40 -15.50
CA ILE A 85 10.53 -15.10 -14.22
C ILE A 85 11.68 -16.09 -13.92
N ASN A 86 12.30 -16.65 -14.97
CA ASN A 86 13.42 -17.58 -14.82
C ASN A 86 14.75 -16.87 -14.50
N ARG A 87 14.77 -15.55 -14.61
CA ARG A 87 15.92 -14.70 -14.31
C ARG A 87 15.72 -13.83 -13.05
N VAL A 88 14.68 -14.11 -12.27
CA VAL A 88 14.48 -13.49 -10.96
C VAL A 88 15.53 -14.02 -10.00
N LEU A 89 16.31 -13.11 -9.42
CA LEU A 89 17.35 -13.41 -8.43
C LEU A 89 16.80 -13.41 -7.01
N GLU A 90 15.92 -12.48 -6.70
CA GLU A 90 15.46 -12.22 -5.35
C GLU A 90 14.06 -11.62 -5.36
N VAL A 91 13.28 -11.91 -4.32
CA VAL A 91 11.96 -11.35 -4.07
C VAL A 91 11.93 -10.84 -2.65
N ILE A 92 11.52 -9.58 -2.47
CA ILE A 92 11.31 -8.92 -1.18
C ILE A 92 9.88 -8.40 -1.20
N ASP A 93 8.99 -9.05 -0.43
CA ASP A 93 7.56 -8.75 -0.46
C ASP A 93 6.92 -9.02 0.90
N HIS A 94 5.81 -8.37 1.16
CA HIS A 94 5.00 -8.59 2.36
C HIS A 94 3.58 -9.12 2.04
N HIS A 95 3.28 -9.37 0.78
CA HIS A 95 2.04 -9.98 0.31
C HIS A 95 2.14 -11.50 0.38
N ILE A 96 1.38 -12.10 1.30
CA ILE A 96 1.37 -13.53 1.55
C ILE A 96 0.61 -14.27 0.45
N GLY A 97 1.09 -15.48 0.06
CA GLY A 97 0.43 -16.38 -0.86
C GLY A 97 1.34 -17.02 -1.91
N TYR A 98 2.56 -16.50 -2.12
CA TYR A 98 3.50 -17.00 -3.13
C TYR A 98 4.83 -17.47 -2.53
N GLU A 99 4.90 -17.67 -1.20
CA GLU A 99 6.11 -18.07 -0.47
C GLU A 99 6.69 -19.39 -0.99
N SER A 100 5.84 -20.41 -1.12
CA SER A 100 6.25 -21.73 -1.62
C SER A 100 6.72 -21.66 -3.08
N PHE A 101 5.99 -20.92 -3.93
CA PHE A 101 6.32 -20.74 -5.32
C PHE A 101 7.73 -20.18 -5.54
N TRP A 102 8.10 -19.12 -4.79
CA TRP A 102 9.40 -18.50 -4.91
C TRP A 102 10.48 -19.28 -4.15
N LYS A 103 10.16 -19.88 -3.01
CA LYS A 103 11.11 -20.72 -2.26
C LYS A 103 11.62 -21.89 -3.07
N GLU A 104 10.75 -22.52 -3.87
CA GLU A 104 11.14 -23.61 -4.78
C GLU A 104 12.08 -23.13 -5.90
N ARG A 105 11.94 -21.90 -6.40
CA ARG A 105 12.71 -21.33 -7.51
C ARG A 105 14.05 -20.73 -7.10
N ILE A 106 14.05 -19.96 -6.03
CA ILE A 106 15.22 -19.14 -5.66
C ILE A 106 15.71 -19.39 -4.21
N GLY A 107 15.09 -20.33 -3.51
CA GLY A 107 15.52 -20.74 -2.17
C GLY A 107 15.47 -19.61 -1.14
N ALA A 108 16.57 -19.42 -0.42
CA ALA A 108 16.69 -18.41 0.64
C ALA A 108 16.66 -16.94 0.15
N ARG A 109 16.61 -16.72 -1.16
CA ARG A 109 16.46 -15.38 -1.76
C ARG A 109 14.99 -14.97 -1.92
N SER A 110 14.06 -15.81 -1.51
CA SER A 110 12.65 -15.47 -1.36
C SER A 110 12.43 -14.94 0.06
N ASN A 111 12.29 -13.63 0.17
CA ASN A 111 12.00 -12.93 1.42
C ASN A 111 10.56 -12.40 1.38
N ILE A 112 9.61 -13.32 1.52
CA ILE A 112 8.19 -12.99 1.62
C ILE A 112 7.77 -13.22 3.08
N ASP A 113 7.44 -12.14 3.80
CA ASP A 113 7.25 -12.19 5.24
C ASP A 113 6.06 -11.30 5.67
N PHE A 114 5.41 -11.68 6.76
CA PHE A 114 4.34 -10.87 7.35
C PHE A 114 4.95 -9.68 8.12
N ILE A 115 4.88 -8.51 7.51
CA ILE A 115 5.43 -7.25 8.03
C ILE A 115 4.63 -6.08 7.46
N GLY A 116 4.74 -4.90 8.07
CA GLY A 116 3.98 -3.73 7.67
C GLY A 116 4.30 -3.19 6.27
N ALA A 117 5.59 -3.22 5.87
CA ALA A 117 6.07 -2.65 4.62
C ALA A 117 7.26 -3.41 4.02
N ALA A 118 7.33 -3.53 2.70
CA ALA A 118 8.52 -4.03 2.00
C ALA A 118 9.74 -3.11 2.23
N CYS A 119 9.52 -1.82 2.43
CA CYS A 119 10.55 -0.86 2.83
C CYS A 119 11.29 -1.25 4.11
N THR A 120 10.60 -1.85 5.08
CA THR A 120 11.22 -2.38 6.30
C THR A 120 12.20 -3.50 5.98
N GLN A 121 11.81 -4.44 5.10
CA GLN A 121 12.69 -5.54 4.68
C GLN A 121 13.90 -5.01 3.90
N VAL A 122 13.73 -3.99 3.06
CA VAL A 122 14.85 -3.33 2.34
C VAL A 122 15.83 -2.69 3.32
N TYR A 123 15.33 -1.98 4.34
CA TYR A 123 16.17 -1.47 5.43
C TYR A 123 16.97 -2.60 6.11
N GLU A 124 16.31 -3.71 6.44
CA GLU A 124 16.97 -4.87 7.08
C GLU A 124 18.06 -5.48 6.18
N CYS A 125 17.83 -5.51 4.86
CA CYS A 125 18.87 -5.92 3.91
C CYS A 125 20.10 -5.00 3.96
N CYS A 126 19.89 -3.68 4.06
CA CYS A 126 20.99 -2.71 4.22
C CYS A 126 21.75 -2.92 5.55
N GLN A 127 21.03 -3.17 6.64
CA GLN A 127 21.62 -3.49 7.96
C GLN A 127 22.44 -4.78 7.89
N LYS A 128 21.87 -5.84 7.35
CA LYS A 128 22.54 -7.15 7.21
C LYS A 128 23.80 -7.08 6.35
N ALA A 129 23.81 -6.21 5.35
CA ALA A 129 24.98 -5.96 4.50
C ALA A 129 26.07 -5.10 5.19
N GLY A 130 25.79 -4.50 6.34
CA GLY A 130 26.68 -3.56 7.01
C GLY A 130 26.85 -2.22 6.27
N LEU A 131 25.91 -1.89 5.38
CA LEU A 131 25.96 -0.72 4.49
C LEU A 131 24.97 0.39 4.85
N PHE A 132 24.18 0.20 5.90
CA PHE A 132 23.19 1.18 6.35
C PHE A 132 23.75 2.60 6.51
N GLY A 133 24.96 2.73 7.09
CA GLY A 133 25.63 4.02 7.26
C GLY A 133 26.06 4.71 5.96
N GLN A 134 25.99 4.02 4.82
CA GLN A 134 26.29 4.56 3.49
C GLN A 134 25.03 4.86 2.65
N MET A 135 23.84 4.55 3.20
CA MET A 135 22.58 4.86 2.55
C MET A 135 22.44 6.37 2.32
N SER A 136 21.97 6.76 1.14
CA SER A 136 21.69 8.17 0.83
C SER A 136 20.53 8.71 1.67
N GLN A 137 20.54 10.01 1.91
CA GLN A 137 19.43 10.68 2.58
C GLN A 137 18.12 10.51 1.79
N THR A 138 18.20 10.50 0.46
CA THR A 138 17.03 10.30 -0.41
C THR A 138 16.41 8.92 -0.20
N SER A 139 17.19 7.85 -0.22
CA SER A 139 16.69 6.50 0.04
C SER A 139 16.12 6.36 1.45
N ALA A 140 16.75 6.95 2.46
CA ALA A 140 16.24 6.94 3.82
C ALA A 140 14.87 7.65 3.93
N ARG A 141 14.71 8.83 3.29
CA ARG A 141 13.42 9.57 3.23
C ARG A 141 12.33 8.77 2.56
N LEU A 142 12.66 8.10 1.46
CA LEU A 142 11.73 7.27 0.72
C LEU A 142 11.26 6.09 1.56
N LEU A 143 12.18 5.34 2.17
CA LEU A 143 11.85 4.19 3.02
C LEU A 143 11.01 4.60 4.24
N VAL A 144 11.32 5.73 4.89
CA VAL A 144 10.49 6.31 5.97
C VAL A 144 9.05 6.52 5.49
N SER A 145 8.88 7.11 4.30
CA SER A 145 7.56 7.40 3.75
C SER A 145 6.79 6.13 3.38
N GLY A 146 7.46 5.09 2.83
CA GLY A 146 6.86 3.80 2.52
C GLY A 146 6.39 3.06 3.79
N ILE A 147 7.20 3.07 4.85
CA ILE A 147 6.81 2.48 6.14
C ILE A 147 5.58 3.20 6.72
N LEU A 148 5.56 4.54 6.72
CA LEU A 148 4.42 5.32 7.20
C LEU A 148 3.14 4.98 6.45
N ASP A 149 3.20 4.94 5.13
CA ASP A 149 2.04 4.70 4.27
C ASP A 149 1.43 3.32 4.51
N ASN A 150 2.24 2.28 4.38
CA ASN A 150 1.77 0.89 4.47
C ASN A 150 1.37 0.45 5.88
N THR A 151 1.93 1.08 6.91
CA THR A 151 1.52 0.86 8.30
C THR A 151 0.36 1.77 8.74
N LEU A 152 -0.11 2.66 7.87
CA LEU A 152 -1.09 3.71 8.20
C LEU A 152 -0.67 4.48 9.46
N ASN A 153 0.56 4.99 9.45
CA ASN A 153 1.16 5.63 10.62
C ASN A 153 1.16 4.71 11.86
N PHE A 154 1.57 3.45 11.67
CA PHE A 154 1.66 2.39 12.69
C PHE A 154 0.32 1.99 13.33
N LYS A 155 -0.80 2.31 12.68
CA LYS A 155 -2.15 1.99 13.18
C LYS A 155 -2.78 0.78 12.49
N ALA A 156 -2.18 0.28 11.40
CA ALA A 156 -2.66 -0.92 10.73
C ALA A 156 -2.28 -2.20 11.49
N ASP A 157 -3.17 -3.19 11.49
CA ASP A 157 -2.95 -4.48 12.19
C ASP A 157 -1.75 -5.29 11.63
N VAL A 158 -1.25 -4.94 10.45
CA VAL A 158 -0.05 -5.55 9.85
C VAL A 158 1.25 -4.98 10.40
N THR A 159 1.19 -3.90 11.18
CA THR A 159 2.36 -3.25 11.77
C THR A 159 3.06 -4.17 12.76
N THR A 160 4.37 -4.25 12.67
CA THR A 160 5.23 -5.03 13.57
C THR A 160 6.23 -4.14 14.29
N ILE A 161 6.89 -4.68 15.33
CA ILE A 161 7.98 -3.96 16.00
C ILE A 161 9.15 -3.66 15.04
N ARG A 162 9.34 -4.50 14.01
CA ARG A 162 10.38 -4.30 12.99
C ARG A 162 10.16 -3.01 12.19
N ASP A 163 8.89 -2.66 11.91
CA ASP A 163 8.54 -1.43 11.20
C ASP A 163 8.87 -0.19 12.05
N HIS A 164 8.59 -0.24 13.35
CA HIS A 164 8.96 0.82 14.27
C HIS A 164 10.49 0.99 14.36
N ASP A 165 11.22 -0.12 14.54
CA ASP A 165 12.69 -0.09 14.66
C ASP A 165 13.33 0.46 13.37
N ALA A 166 12.87 0.00 12.21
CA ALA A 166 13.35 0.49 10.91
C ALA A 166 13.10 2.00 10.74
N TYR A 167 11.89 2.44 11.03
CA TYR A 167 11.51 3.85 10.94
C TYR A 167 12.39 4.73 11.82
N GLU A 168 12.58 4.38 13.10
CA GLU A 168 13.41 5.15 14.03
C GLU A 168 14.87 5.25 13.59
N GLN A 169 15.44 4.18 13.03
CA GLN A 169 16.81 4.21 12.53
C GLN A 169 16.94 5.05 11.25
N LEU A 170 16.00 4.89 10.32
CA LEU A 170 15.97 5.63 9.05
C LEU A 170 15.81 7.13 9.28
N LEU A 171 15.02 7.56 10.27
CA LEU A 171 14.85 8.98 10.62
C LEU A 171 16.18 9.67 10.94
N LYS A 172 17.17 8.97 11.50
CA LYS A 172 18.49 9.53 11.83
C LYS A 172 19.26 9.99 10.59
N ILE A 173 18.98 9.38 9.42
CA ILE A 173 19.60 9.71 8.13
C ILE A 173 18.69 10.61 7.29
N ALA A 174 17.37 10.38 7.36
CA ALA A 174 16.39 11.02 6.50
C ALA A 174 16.35 12.55 6.64
N ASN A 175 16.62 13.09 7.83
CA ASN A 175 16.56 14.54 8.10
C ASN A 175 15.26 15.16 7.56
N LEU A 176 14.13 14.57 7.92
CA LEU A 176 12.79 15.03 7.60
C LEU A 176 12.31 16.03 8.66
N PRO A 177 11.36 16.93 8.32
CA PRO A 177 10.72 17.80 9.31
C PRO A 177 10.03 16.97 10.42
N GLU A 178 9.91 17.51 11.63
CA GLU A 178 9.25 16.83 12.76
C GLU A 178 7.78 16.50 12.47
N ASP A 179 7.11 17.33 11.67
CA ASP A 179 5.72 17.15 11.25
C ASP A 179 5.57 16.42 9.90
N TRP A 180 6.64 15.75 9.42
CA TRP A 180 6.64 15.03 8.13
C TRP A 180 5.46 14.08 7.97
N THR A 181 5.13 13.33 9.00
CA THR A 181 3.99 12.40 8.95
C THR A 181 2.69 13.11 8.54
N ALA A 182 2.39 14.22 9.19
CA ALA A 182 1.18 15.00 8.86
C ALA A 182 1.27 15.62 7.47
N GLN A 183 2.42 16.19 7.10
CA GLN A 183 2.63 16.76 5.77
C GLN A 183 2.45 15.71 4.67
N TYR A 184 3.03 14.53 4.83
CA TYR A 184 2.94 13.43 3.88
C TYR A 184 1.48 13.01 3.64
N PHE A 185 0.77 12.63 4.69
CA PHE A 185 -0.61 12.16 4.55
C PHE A 185 -1.58 13.26 4.08
N GLN A 186 -1.38 14.52 4.49
CA GLN A 186 -2.16 15.64 3.98
C GLN A 186 -1.91 15.89 2.48
N GLU A 187 -0.71 15.63 1.98
CA GLU A 187 -0.40 15.76 0.55
C GLU A 187 -1.06 14.62 -0.25
N CYS A 188 -1.04 13.38 0.25
CA CYS A 188 -1.79 12.25 -0.33
C CYS A 188 -3.30 12.56 -0.35
N GLU A 189 -3.84 13.03 0.75
CA GLU A 189 -5.25 13.40 0.87
C GLU A 189 -5.66 14.51 -0.13
N LYS A 190 -4.83 15.54 -0.33
CA LYS A 190 -5.07 16.58 -1.33
C LYS A 190 -5.13 16.01 -2.75
N ALA A 191 -4.30 15.02 -3.07
CA ALA A 191 -4.33 14.36 -4.37
C ALA A 191 -5.63 13.55 -4.56
N ILE A 192 -6.09 12.84 -3.52
CA ILE A 192 -7.37 12.13 -3.51
C ILE A 192 -8.54 13.09 -3.71
N PHE A 193 -8.57 14.21 -2.98
CA PHE A 193 -9.65 15.20 -3.07
C PHE A 193 -9.63 16.03 -4.35
N ALA A 194 -8.53 16.05 -5.10
CA ALA A 194 -8.48 16.70 -6.41
C ALA A 194 -9.43 16.03 -7.43
N ASP A 195 -9.65 14.70 -7.29
CA ASP A 195 -10.60 13.92 -8.10
C ASP A 195 -11.13 12.75 -7.27
N ILE A 196 -12.00 13.05 -6.32
CA ILE A 196 -12.53 12.05 -5.39
C ILE A 196 -13.41 11.00 -6.07
N GLU A 197 -14.10 11.36 -7.17
CA GLU A 197 -14.89 10.42 -7.94
C GLU A 197 -13.99 9.34 -8.53
N LYS A 198 -12.89 9.74 -9.14
CA LYS A 198 -11.87 8.82 -9.67
C LYS A 198 -11.23 8.00 -8.56
N ALA A 199 -10.90 8.61 -7.43
CA ALA A 199 -10.28 7.92 -6.30
C ALA A 199 -11.18 6.79 -5.77
N ILE A 200 -12.48 7.06 -5.55
CA ILE A 200 -13.42 6.04 -5.07
C ILE A 200 -13.69 4.97 -6.13
N ILE A 201 -13.73 5.32 -7.42
CA ILE A 201 -13.86 4.34 -8.51
C ILE A 201 -12.67 3.38 -8.52
N ASN A 202 -11.46 3.90 -8.43
CA ASN A 202 -10.23 3.11 -8.49
C ASN A 202 -10.11 2.13 -7.34
N ASP A 203 -10.60 2.48 -6.15
CA ASP A 203 -10.62 1.61 -4.99
C ASP A 203 -12.04 1.08 -4.64
N THR A 204 -12.84 0.79 -5.65
CA THR A 204 -14.12 0.09 -5.52
C THR A 204 -14.03 -1.31 -6.10
N LYS A 205 -14.43 -2.31 -5.32
CA LYS A 205 -14.53 -3.72 -5.75
C LYS A 205 -15.95 -4.22 -5.61
N MET A 206 -16.37 -5.07 -6.54
CA MET A 206 -17.63 -5.80 -6.44
C MET A 206 -17.41 -7.02 -5.56
N ILE A 207 -18.06 -7.07 -4.39
CA ILE A 207 -17.87 -8.12 -3.38
C ILE A 207 -19.19 -8.86 -3.16
N ASN A 208 -19.13 -10.18 -3.11
CA ASN A 208 -20.23 -11.04 -2.64
C ASN A 208 -19.95 -11.41 -1.18
N PHE A 209 -20.59 -10.73 -0.26
CA PHE A 209 -20.47 -11.04 1.16
C PHE A 209 -21.28 -12.29 1.52
N GLN A 210 -20.72 -13.13 2.39
CA GLN A 210 -21.32 -14.40 2.76
C GLN A 210 -22.63 -14.22 3.56
N HIS A 211 -22.68 -13.18 4.39
CA HIS A 211 -23.81 -12.92 5.28
C HIS A 211 -24.75 -11.81 4.77
N LEU A 212 -24.54 -11.32 3.56
CA LEU A 212 -25.38 -10.34 2.91
C LEU A 212 -26.00 -10.92 1.65
N ASN A 213 -27.31 -11.15 1.66
CA ASN A 213 -28.04 -11.63 0.48
C ASN A 213 -28.11 -10.51 -0.60
N SER A 214 -27.08 -10.42 -1.42
CA SER A 214 -26.93 -9.43 -2.49
C SER A 214 -26.27 -10.05 -3.71
N ASN A 215 -26.61 -9.54 -4.90
CA ASN A 215 -25.96 -9.92 -6.17
C ASN A 215 -24.67 -9.13 -6.45
N GLY A 216 -23.96 -8.76 -5.40
CA GLY A 216 -22.75 -7.97 -5.44
C GLY A 216 -22.94 -6.59 -4.78
N VAL A 217 -22.03 -6.28 -3.87
CA VAL A 217 -21.94 -4.99 -3.20
C VAL A 217 -20.81 -4.19 -3.83
N ALA A 218 -21.07 -2.95 -4.26
CA ALA A 218 -20.00 -2.04 -4.63
C ALA A 218 -19.33 -1.54 -3.36
N PHE A 219 -18.18 -2.14 -3.01
CA PHE A 219 -17.42 -1.80 -1.82
C PHE A 219 -16.31 -0.81 -2.17
N GLY A 220 -16.56 0.47 -1.91
CA GLY A 220 -15.57 1.55 -2.02
C GLY A 220 -14.76 1.72 -0.74
N GLN A 221 -13.48 2.08 -0.89
CA GLN A 221 -12.62 2.43 0.23
C GLN A 221 -11.86 3.72 -0.08
N LEU A 222 -11.73 4.59 0.90
CA LEU A 222 -10.82 5.73 0.90
C LEU A 222 -9.97 5.66 2.16
N VAL A 223 -8.65 5.75 1.98
CA VAL A 223 -7.70 5.85 3.10
C VAL A 223 -7.12 7.27 3.05
N ILE A 224 -7.44 8.10 4.03
CA ILE A 224 -7.15 9.52 4.06
C ILE A 224 -6.67 9.97 5.44
N TRP A 225 -6.03 11.14 5.51
CA TRP A 225 -5.54 11.67 6.78
C TRP A 225 -6.66 12.00 7.75
N ASN A 226 -7.71 12.71 7.26
CA ASN A 226 -8.88 13.08 8.08
C ASN A 226 -10.18 12.90 7.29
N ALA A 227 -11.07 12.04 7.79
CA ALA A 227 -12.32 11.70 7.14
C ALA A 227 -13.37 12.84 7.13
N ASN A 228 -13.23 13.86 7.97
CA ASN A 228 -14.25 14.91 8.11
C ASN A 228 -14.57 15.60 6.78
N LEU A 229 -13.57 15.85 5.96
CA LEU A 229 -13.79 16.50 4.66
C LEU A 229 -14.55 15.60 3.69
N ALA A 230 -14.22 14.32 3.65
CA ALA A 230 -14.93 13.34 2.82
C ALA A 230 -16.41 13.22 3.23
N ILE A 231 -16.68 13.16 4.54
CA ILE A 231 -18.01 12.98 5.09
C ILE A 231 -18.85 14.25 4.92
N ASN A 232 -18.29 15.44 5.23
CA ASN A 232 -19.08 16.68 5.29
C ASN A 232 -19.22 17.38 3.93
N ARG A 233 -18.28 17.17 3.01
CA ARG A 233 -18.26 17.89 1.72
C ARG A 233 -18.44 16.98 0.51
N TYR A 234 -17.94 15.77 0.56
CA TYR A 234 -17.88 14.89 -0.61
C TYR A 234 -18.80 13.67 -0.49
N ARG A 235 -19.58 13.56 0.56
CA ARG A 235 -20.49 12.44 0.80
C ARG A 235 -21.40 12.17 -0.40
N ASP A 236 -22.05 13.19 -0.94
CA ASP A 236 -22.98 13.04 -2.08
C ASP A 236 -22.29 12.48 -3.32
N ILE A 237 -21.03 12.87 -3.56
CA ILE A 237 -20.24 12.36 -4.68
C ILE A 237 -19.92 10.88 -4.47
N ILE A 238 -19.49 10.51 -3.26
CA ILE A 238 -19.18 9.11 -2.90
C ILE A 238 -20.43 8.24 -3.07
N GLU A 239 -21.56 8.64 -2.50
CA GLU A 239 -22.82 7.94 -2.57
C GLU A 239 -23.31 7.79 -4.02
N LYS A 240 -23.28 8.87 -4.81
CA LYS A 240 -23.68 8.86 -6.23
C LYS A 240 -22.79 7.93 -7.05
N THR A 241 -21.48 7.99 -6.83
CA THR A 241 -20.51 7.16 -7.57
C THR A 241 -20.71 5.68 -7.28
N LEU A 242 -20.87 5.29 -6.02
CA LEU A 242 -21.11 3.91 -5.64
C LEU A 242 -22.48 3.41 -6.07
N SER A 243 -23.52 4.25 -5.98
CA SER A 243 -24.88 3.93 -6.47
C SER A 243 -24.91 3.67 -7.97
N SER A 244 -24.03 4.29 -8.76
CA SER A 244 -23.90 4.02 -10.19
C SER A 244 -23.34 2.62 -10.50
N LYS A 245 -22.67 1.97 -9.53
CA LYS A 245 -22.07 0.63 -9.67
C LYS A 245 -23.02 -0.48 -9.21
N SER A 246 -23.72 -0.26 -8.10
CA SER A 246 -24.69 -1.21 -7.54
C SER A 246 -25.73 -0.49 -6.68
N LYS A 247 -26.96 -1.02 -6.64
CA LYS A 247 -27.98 -0.58 -5.65
C LYS A 247 -27.58 -0.90 -4.22
N ASP A 248 -26.81 -1.98 -4.02
CA ASP A 248 -26.23 -2.37 -2.76
C ASP A 248 -24.76 -1.91 -2.76
N TRP A 249 -24.46 -0.86 -2.01
CA TRP A 249 -23.08 -0.36 -1.88
C TRP A 249 -22.74 -0.08 -0.44
N PHE A 250 -21.44 -0.12 -0.16
CA PHE A 250 -20.84 0.17 1.13
C PHE A 250 -19.54 0.95 0.94
N ALA A 251 -19.34 2.02 1.68
CA ALA A 251 -18.10 2.79 1.69
C ALA A 251 -17.41 2.68 3.04
N ASN A 252 -16.12 2.41 3.02
CA ASN A 252 -15.23 2.48 4.17
C ASN A 252 -14.28 3.68 4.00
N ILE A 253 -14.40 4.67 4.87
CA ILE A 253 -13.56 5.88 4.89
C ILE A 253 -12.66 5.80 6.12
N VAL A 254 -11.39 5.47 5.89
CA VAL A 254 -10.38 5.29 6.93
C VAL A 254 -9.73 6.63 7.24
N SER A 255 -9.83 7.09 8.50
CA SER A 255 -9.22 8.32 9.01
C SER A 255 -7.95 7.99 9.78
N ILE A 256 -6.79 8.17 9.15
CA ILE A 256 -5.50 7.78 9.72
C ILE A 256 -5.20 8.63 10.97
N ASN A 257 -5.42 9.95 10.91
CA ASN A 257 -5.13 10.85 12.03
C ASN A 257 -5.90 10.45 13.30
N ASP A 258 -7.18 10.15 13.16
CA ASP A 258 -8.05 9.86 14.29
C ASP A 258 -8.01 8.39 14.73
N GLY A 259 -7.45 7.50 13.89
CA GLY A 259 -7.47 6.06 14.15
C GLY A 259 -8.85 5.45 14.04
N GLN A 260 -9.73 6.03 13.21
CA GLN A 260 -11.14 5.66 13.08
C GLN A 260 -11.47 5.24 11.65
N SER A 261 -12.51 4.43 11.52
CA SER A 261 -13.18 4.18 10.24
C SER A 261 -14.61 4.71 10.29
N HIS A 262 -15.03 5.30 9.18
CA HIS A 262 -16.39 5.77 8.98
C HIS A 262 -17.02 4.99 7.84
N PHE A 263 -18.27 4.61 8.02
CA PHE A 263 -18.97 3.75 7.08
C PHE A 263 -20.21 4.45 6.54
N LEU A 264 -20.38 4.41 5.21
CA LEU A 264 -21.61 4.79 4.56
C LEU A 264 -22.24 3.55 3.93
N ALA A 265 -23.54 3.42 4.02
CA ALA A 265 -24.28 2.26 3.52
C ALA A 265 -25.52 2.70 2.72
N SER A 266 -25.82 1.97 1.64
CA SER A 266 -26.87 2.31 0.68
C SER A 266 -28.30 2.18 1.20
N ASN A 267 -28.57 1.17 2.04
CA ASN A 267 -29.93 0.78 2.43
C ASN A 267 -29.92 -0.08 3.71
N ASP A 268 -31.10 -0.29 4.29
CA ASP A 268 -31.30 -1.02 5.55
C ASP A 268 -30.67 -2.40 5.56
N LYS A 269 -30.69 -3.10 4.42
CA LYS A 269 -30.08 -4.45 4.32
C LYS A 269 -28.56 -4.40 4.48
N VAL A 270 -27.89 -3.44 3.86
CA VAL A 270 -26.44 -3.24 3.98
C VAL A 270 -26.11 -2.70 5.36
N ILE A 271 -26.94 -1.82 5.92
CA ILE A 271 -26.81 -1.31 7.29
C ILE A 271 -26.85 -2.47 8.30
N GLN A 272 -27.89 -3.29 8.29
CA GLN A 272 -28.04 -4.42 9.21
C GLN A 272 -26.87 -5.41 9.12
N TRP A 273 -26.39 -5.70 7.90
CA TRP A 273 -25.21 -6.50 7.70
C TRP A 273 -23.97 -5.86 8.36
N ALA A 274 -23.73 -4.59 8.08
CA ALA A 274 -22.55 -3.88 8.60
C ALA A 274 -22.58 -3.76 10.13
N GLU A 275 -23.75 -3.48 10.73
CA GLU A 275 -23.92 -3.43 12.18
C GLU A 275 -23.56 -4.76 12.84
N GLN A 276 -23.99 -5.89 12.25
CA GLN A 276 -23.69 -7.22 12.75
C GLN A 276 -22.20 -7.60 12.64
N ILE A 277 -21.59 -7.30 11.48
CA ILE A 277 -20.21 -7.72 11.18
C ILE A 277 -19.19 -6.83 11.88
N LEU A 278 -19.44 -5.52 11.94
CA LEU A 278 -18.48 -4.54 12.45
C LEU A 278 -18.74 -4.11 13.90
N ASN A 279 -19.87 -4.55 14.48
CA ASN A 279 -20.31 -4.14 15.81
C ASN A 279 -20.39 -2.60 15.96
N VAL A 280 -21.02 -1.96 15.00
CA VAL A 280 -21.26 -0.50 14.97
C VAL A 280 -22.76 -0.21 14.97
N THR A 281 -23.14 1.04 15.21
CA THR A 281 -24.53 1.50 15.08
C THR A 281 -24.60 2.61 14.05
N PHE A 282 -25.50 2.48 13.09
CA PHE A 282 -25.75 3.51 12.09
C PHE A 282 -26.74 4.54 12.62
N ASN A 283 -26.41 5.80 12.41
CA ASN A 283 -27.36 6.91 12.46
C ASN A 283 -27.64 7.32 11.01
N GLU A 284 -28.89 7.09 10.56
CA GLU A 284 -29.24 7.16 9.13
C GLU A 284 -28.36 6.20 8.31
N HIS A 285 -27.46 6.73 7.50
CA HIS A 285 -26.59 5.96 6.61
C HIS A 285 -25.11 6.07 6.99
N LEU A 286 -24.77 6.61 8.16
CA LEU A 286 -23.40 6.82 8.63
C LEU A 286 -23.16 6.11 9.98
N ALA A 287 -22.06 5.36 10.05
CA ALA A 287 -21.55 4.81 11.31
C ALA A 287 -20.05 5.09 11.44
N SER A 288 -19.53 4.93 12.67
CA SER A 288 -18.09 5.05 12.94
C SER A 288 -17.60 3.97 13.89
N ALA A 289 -16.34 3.58 13.75
CA ALA A 289 -15.64 2.68 14.65
C ALA A 289 -14.33 3.30 15.12
N ASN A 290 -14.00 3.13 16.40
CA ASN A 290 -12.71 3.54 16.99
C ASN A 290 -11.60 2.53 16.65
N LYS A 291 -11.54 2.14 15.40
CA LYS A 291 -10.54 1.21 14.84
C LYS A 291 -10.38 1.51 13.35
N LEU A 292 -9.17 1.32 12.82
CA LEU A 292 -8.96 1.29 11.38
C LEU A 292 -9.41 -0.07 10.84
N TRP A 293 -10.43 -0.04 10.00
CA TRP A 293 -10.88 -1.21 9.25
C TRP A 293 -10.40 -1.12 7.81
N LEU A 294 -9.65 -2.11 7.36
CA LEU A 294 -9.34 -2.25 5.93
C LEU A 294 -10.32 -3.24 5.27
N ARG A 295 -10.53 -3.07 3.96
CA ARG A 295 -11.46 -3.93 3.20
C ARG A 295 -11.22 -5.41 3.41
N LYS A 296 -9.94 -5.86 3.36
CA LYS A 296 -9.58 -7.26 3.57
C LYS A 296 -9.99 -7.79 4.94
N GLU A 297 -9.93 -6.95 5.98
CA GLU A 297 -10.34 -7.32 7.34
C GLU A 297 -11.86 -7.45 7.44
N ILE A 298 -12.60 -6.52 6.82
CA ILE A 298 -14.06 -6.57 6.76
C ILE A 298 -14.52 -7.84 6.05
N ILE A 299 -13.91 -8.18 4.91
CA ILE A 299 -14.21 -9.42 4.17
C ILE A 299 -13.89 -10.66 5.02
N LYS A 300 -12.73 -10.68 5.69
CA LYS A 300 -12.32 -11.79 6.56
C LYS A 300 -13.29 -11.95 7.74
N THR A 301 -13.74 -10.84 8.33
CA THR A 301 -14.69 -10.84 9.44
C THR A 301 -16.04 -11.38 8.97
N ASP A 302 -16.55 -10.98 7.80
CA ASP A 302 -17.77 -11.53 7.21
C ASP A 302 -17.68 -13.06 7.03
N VAL A 303 -16.58 -13.57 6.48
CA VAL A 303 -16.38 -15.02 6.28
C VAL A 303 -16.29 -15.78 7.61
N SER A 304 -15.68 -15.21 8.64
CA SER A 304 -15.49 -15.83 9.95
C SER A 304 -16.68 -15.66 10.91
N PHE A 305 -17.65 -14.82 10.55
CA PHE A 305 -18.81 -14.54 11.39
C PHE A 305 -19.68 -15.79 11.56
N ARG A 306 -19.97 -16.14 12.81
CA ARG A 306 -20.90 -17.24 13.15
C ARG A 306 -22.13 -16.62 13.80
N ARG A 307 -23.30 -16.84 13.20
CA ARG A 307 -24.59 -16.45 13.78
C ARG A 307 -24.91 -17.24 15.03
#